data_7e2945ab51c037ae85938fed71eca2f9
#
_entry.id   7e2945ab51c037ae85938fed71eca2f9
#
_cell.length_a   1.000
_cell.length_b   1.000
_cell.length_c   1.000
_cell.angle_alpha   90.00
_cell.angle_beta   90.00
_cell.angle_gamma   90.00
#
_symmetry.space_group_name_H-M   'P 1'
#
loop_
_entity.id
_entity.type
_entity.pdbx_description
1 polymer ?
#
loop_
_entity_poly.entity_id
_entity_poly.type
_entity_poly.pdbx_seq_one_letter_code
_entity_poly.pdbx_strand_id
1 'polypeptide(L)'
;KASLKPYSLTISYNEATLLTLKNVYVGDVFIAAGQSNMELNYSQYYEGPGNDYNFGGGLVTTNDLPKQLSDENGHFVASANTTEGTDFPLRDVNEQAESWLDATADNSQHFSYLAQQFAMQLRAAHPNVPVGIIQTAWGGTPIRNHVKGGSIYANHIAPLEGFHVAGVLWYQGCNDSANEATALAYESQMTSLINQYRAVF
;
A
#
# COMPACT_ATOMS: atom_id res chain seq x y z
N LYS A 1 17.69 -9.39 -11.36
CA LYS A 1 18.42 -8.15 -11.06
C LYS A 1 17.48 -6.99 -11.29
N ALA A 2 17.43 -6.03 -10.37
CA ALA A 2 16.61 -4.83 -10.51
C ALA A 2 16.89 -4.11 -11.84
N SER A 3 15.86 -3.59 -12.47
CA SER A 3 15.96 -2.93 -13.77
C SER A 3 14.85 -1.90 -13.94
N LEU A 4 15.22 -0.71 -14.40
CA LEU A 4 14.28 0.32 -14.81
C LEU A 4 13.60 0.00 -16.15
N LYS A 5 14.18 -0.94 -16.91
CA LYS A 5 13.57 -1.40 -18.16
C LYS A 5 12.61 -2.55 -17.87
N PRO A 6 11.40 -2.51 -18.42
CA PRO A 6 10.46 -3.61 -18.26
C PRO A 6 10.95 -4.87 -19.00
N TYR A 7 10.59 -5.99 -18.43
CA TYR A 7 10.76 -7.30 -19.05
C TYR A 7 9.45 -7.79 -19.63
N SER A 8 9.53 -8.77 -20.52
CA SER A 8 8.40 -9.60 -20.90
C SER A 8 8.61 -11.00 -20.34
N LEU A 9 7.60 -11.52 -19.66
CA LEU A 9 7.59 -12.88 -19.15
C LEU A 9 6.64 -13.73 -19.99
N THR A 10 7.18 -14.76 -20.63
CA THR A 10 6.39 -15.70 -21.44
C THR A 10 6.31 -17.04 -20.74
N ILE A 11 5.11 -17.55 -20.58
CA ILE A 11 4.82 -18.89 -20.07
C ILE A 11 4.44 -19.77 -21.25
N SER A 12 5.17 -20.87 -21.45
CA SER A 12 4.92 -21.80 -22.54
C SER A 12 4.78 -23.23 -22.03
N TYR A 13 3.99 -24.04 -22.75
CA TYR A 13 3.85 -25.47 -22.52
C TYR A 13 3.89 -26.19 -23.87
N ASN A 14 4.73 -27.20 -24.00
CA ASN A 14 4.94 -27.95 -25.26
C ASN A 14 5.14 -27.02 -26.48
N GLU A 15 6.05 -26.03 -26.32
CA GLU A 15 6.40 -25.01 -27.33
C GLU A 15 5.26 -24.02 -27.67
N ALA A 16 4.04 -24.23 -27.17
CA ALA A 16 2.95 -23.28 -27.30
C ALA A 16 3.01 -22.22 -26.24
N THR A 17 2.98 -20.95 -26.63
CA THR A 17 2.88 -19.83 -25.68
C THR A 17 1.48 -19.79 -25.07
N LEU A 18 1.40 -19.93 -23.76
CA LEU A 18 0.14 -19.86 -23.01
C LEU A 18 -0.19 -18.43 -22.59
N LEU A 19 0.83 -17.68 -22.17
CA LEU A 19 0.66 -16.34 -21.65
C LEU A 19 1.93 -15.52 -21.87
N THR A 20 1.78 -14.25 -22.21
CA THR A 20 2.87 -13.28 -22.20
C THR A 20 2.46 -12.08 -21.36
N LEU A 21 3.15 -11.89 -20.24
CA LEU A 21 3.06 -10.70 -19.42
C LEU A 21 4.08 -9.67 -19.92
N LYS A 22 3.61 -8.48 -20.19
CA LYS A 22 4.44 -7.33 -20.59
C LYS A 22 4.58 -6.38 -19.42
N ASN A 23 5.56 -5.49 -19.50
CA ASN A 23 5.82 -4.46 -18.47
C ASN A 23 6.09 -5.06 -17.08
N VAL A 24 6.82 -6.17 -17.04
CA VAL A 24 7.24 -6.80 -15.77
C VAL A 24 8.48 -6.09 -15.26
N TYR A 25 8.37 -5.45 -14.12
CA TYR A 25 9.48 -4.79 -13.46
C TYR A 25 10.08 -5.68 -12.37
N VAL A 26 11.37 -5.56 -12.15
CA VAL A 26 12.10 -6.22 -11.05
C VAL A 26 12.67 -5.13 -10.15
N GLY A 27 12.11 -5.00 -8.98
CA GLY A 27 12.46 -3.95 -8.02
C GLY A 27 12.01 -4.32 -6.60
N ASP A 28 11.97 -3.34 -5.72
CA ASP A 28 11.55 -3.50 -4.34
C ASP A 28 10.06 -3.18 -4.20
N VAL A 29 9.32 -4.11 -3.60
CA VAL A 29 7.89 -3.96 -3.35
C VAL A 29 7.65 -3.84 -1.85
N PHE A 30 6.81 -2.89 -1.46
CA PHE A 30 6.41 -2.66 -0.07
C PHE A 30 4.89 -2.73 0.08
N ILE A 31 4.46 -3.18 1.24
CA ILE A 31 3.06 -3.10 1.64
C ILE A 31 2.84 -1.81 2.44
N ALA A 32 1.85 -1.02 2.07
CA ALA A 32 1.39 0.11 2.85
C ALA A 32 0.09 -0.27 3.58
N ALA A 33 0.22 -0.61 4.86
CA ALA A 33 -0.84 -1.15 5.69
C ALA A 33 -1.15 -0.25 6.90
N GLY A 34 -2.37 -0.34 7.40
CA GLY A 34 -2.81 0.42 8.54
C GLY A 34 -4.22 0.96 8.39
N GLN A 35 -4.49 2.12 8.96
CA GLN A 35 -5.79 2.78 8.90
C GLN A 35 -5.72 4.11 8.13
N SER A 36 -6.68 5.00 8.35
CA SER A 36 -6.85 6.27 7.62
C SER A 36 -5.55 7.06 7.40
N ASN A 37 -4.69 7.18 8.41
CA ASN A 37 -3.43 7.92 8.28
C ASN A 37 -2.45 7.31 7.27
N MET A 38 -2.56 6.01 7.00
CA MET A 38 -1.84 5.37 5.90
C MET A 38 -2.63 5.42 4.59
N GLU A 39 -3.96 5.37 4.64
CA GLU A 39 -4.81 5.32 3.46
C GLU A 39 -4.92 6.66 2.74
N LEU A 40 -4.98 7.77 3.50
CA LEU A 40 -5.24 9.11 2.97
C LEU A 40 -4.28 9.49 1.84
N ASN A 41 -4.87 9.96 0.76
CA ASN A 41 -4.14 10.50 -0.38
C ASN A 41 -3.78 11.98 -0.18
N TYR A 42 -3.06 12.55 -1.13
CA TYR A 42 -2.64 13.96 -1.10
C TYR A 42 -3.83 14.93 -0.95
N SER A 43 -4.86 14.79 -1.78
CA SER A 43 -6.01 15.69 -1.76
C SER A 43 -6.75 15.67 -0.44
N GLN A 44 -6.88 14.49 0.18
CA GLN A 44 -7.53 14.34 1.47
C GLN A 44 -6.77 15.02 2.60
N TYR A 45 -5.43 15.08 2.50
CA TYR A 45 -4.61 15.82 3.45
C TYR A 45 -4.71 17.33 3.27
N TYR A 46 -4.89 17.82 2.02
CA TYR A 46 -4.75 19.22 1.66
C TYR A 46 -6.01 19.92 1.23
N GLU A 47 -6.86 19.22 0.48
CA GLU A 47 -8.01 19.77 -0.20
C GLU A 47 -9.33 19.32 0.42
N GLY A 48 -9.28 18.48 1.45
CA GLY A 48 -10.46 17.97 2.13
C GLY A 48 -11.36 19.10 2.65
N PRO A 49 -12.68 18.89 2.62
CA PRO A 49 -13.65 19.89 3.11
C PRO A 49 -13.34 20.23 4.57
N GLY A 50 -12.85 21.45 4.77
CA GLY A 50 -12.69 22.02 6.08
C GLY A 50 -11.29 21.98 6.68
N ASN A 51 -10.26 21.47 6.03
CA ASN A 51 -8.94 21.28 6.64
C ASN A 51 -8.94 20.57 8.01
N ASP A 52 -10.04 19.86 8.32
CA ASP A 52 -10.29 19.24 9.62
C ASP A 52 -9.40 18.02 9.87
N TYR A 53 -8.70 17.54 8.85
CA TYR A 53 -7.60 16.58 8.99
C TYR A 53 -6.29 17.21 9.45
N ASN A 54 -6.36 18.43 9.94
CA ASN A 54 -5.29 19.07 10.64
C ASN A 54 -5.10 18.40 12.02
N PHE A 55 -4.69 17.15 11.98
CA PHE A 55 -4.41 16.36 13.18
C PHE A 55 -3.28 17.01 13.96
N GLY A 56 -3.64 17.79 14.94
CA GLY A 56 -2.69 18.26 15.92
C GLY A 56 -2.19 19.69 15.76
N GLY A 57 -3.00 20.58 15.24
CA GLY A 57 -2.79 21.99 15.50
C GLY A 57 -1.83 22.71 14.57
N GLY A 58 -2.12 22.72 13.30
CA GLY A 58 -1.63 23.74 12.40
C GLY A 58 -0.13 23.77 12.15
N LEU A 59 0.53 22.66 12.26
CA LEU A 59 1.99 22.61 12.18
C LEU A 59 2.54 22.39 10.78
N VAL A 60 1.70 22.06 9.80
CA VAL A 60 2.15 21.86 8.43
C VAL A 60 1.44 22.84 7.53
N THR A 61 2.17 23.78 7.00
CA THR A 61 1.64 24.68 5.97
C THR A 61 1.73 24.00 4.61
N THR A 62 0.84 24.35 3.69
CA THR A 62 0.86 23.84 2.31
C THR A 62 2.20 24.06 1.59
N ASN A 63 3.02 24.99 2.08
CA ASN A 63 4.33 25.29 1.51
C ASN A 63 5.43 24.32 1.98
N ASP A 64 5.22 23.64 3.11
CA ASP A 64 6.22 22.77 3.74
C ASP A 64 6.12 21.33 3.26
N LEU A 65 5.17 21.06 2.38
CA LEU A 65 4.87 19.71 1.96
C LEU A 65 5.57 19.35 0.66
N PRO A 66 6.21 18.18 0.63
CA PRO A 66 6.83 17.70 -0.58
C PRO A 66 5.79 17.62 -1.69
N LYS A 67 6.22 17.94 -2.89
CA LYS A 67 5.38 17.80 -4.09
C LYS A 67 4.92 16.35 -4.25
N GLN A 68 3.80 16.17 -4.93
CA GLN A 68 3.32 14.86 -5.32
C GLN A 68 4.40 14.09 -6.06
N LEU A 69 4.46 12.80 -5.79
CA LEU A 69 5.35 11.90 -6.51
C LEU A 69 4.98 11.90 -8.00
N SER A 70 5.99 12.08 -8.83
CA SER A 70 5.90 11.79 -10.26
C SER A 70 7.16 11.01 -10.63
N ASP A 71 7.02 9.73 -10.82
CA ASP A 71 8.13 8.82 -11.15
C ASP A 71 7.61 7.66 -12.00
N GLU A 72 8.00 7.61 -13.25
CA GLU A 72 7.64 6.54 -14.18
C GLU A 72 8.14 5.14 -13.77
N ASN A 73 9.06 5.08 -12.80
CA ASN A 73 9.58 3.84 -12.25
C ASN A 73 9.02 3.52 -10.85
N GLY A 74 8.07 4.30 -10.37
CA GLY A 74 7.23 4.00 -9.23
C GLY A 74 5.91 3.40 -9.71
N HIS A 75 5.53 2.26 -9.14
CA HIS A 75 4.31 1.55 -9.52
C HIS A 75 3.50 1.25 -8.27
N PHE A 76 2.24 1.67 -8.28
CA PHE A 76 1.33 1.50 -7.16
C PHE A 76 0.12 0.66 -7.56
N VAL A 77 -0.30 -0.17 -6.64
CA VAL A 77 -1.58 -0.85 -6.70
C VAL A 77 -2.23 -0.77 -5.32
N ALA A 78 -3.52 -0.61 -5.28
CA ALA A 78 -4.24 -0.70 -4.03
C ALA A 78 -5.06 -1.99 -4.01
N SER A 79 -5.27 -2.55 -2.84
CA SER A 79 -6.17 -3.68 -2.65
C SER A 79 -7.60 -3.24 -2.92
N ALA A 80 -8.45 -4.18 -3.30
CA ALA A 80 -9.84 -3.92 -3.61
C ALA A 80 -10.53 -3.15 -2.48
N ASN A 81 -11.35 -2.19 -2.86
CA ASN A 81 -12.08 -1.31 -1.96
C ASN A 81 -13.25 -2.03 -1.27
N THR A 82 -12.98 -3.19 -0.66
CA THR A 82 -13.98 -3.95 0.07
C THR A 82 -13.35 -4.68 1.26
N THR A 83 -13.97 -4.53 2.41
CA THR A 83 -13.69 -5.35 3.59
C THR A 83 -14.51 -6.63 3.57
N GLU A 84 -15.42 -6.77 2.63
CA GLU A 84 -16.32 -7.90 2.44
C GLU A 84 -16.01 -8.54 1.09
N GLY A 85 -15.93 -9.83 1.08
CA GLY A 85 -15.80 -10.57 -0.16
C GLY A 85 -14.55 -11.41 -0.24
N THR A 86 -14.64 -12.37 -1.12
CA THR A 86 -13.64 -13.38 -1.42
C THR A 86 -12.81 -13.00 -2.64
N ASP A 87 -13.07 -11.84 -3.21
CA ASP A 87 -12.42 -11.42 -4.43
C ASP A 87 -10.96 -11.05 -4.18
N PHE A 88 -10.16 -11.29 -5.17
CA PHE A 88 -8.74 -11.05 -5.11
C PHE A 88 -8.43 -9.58 -4.77
N PRO A 89 -7.65 -9.28 -3.71
CA PRO A 89 -7.48 -7.94 -3.18
C PRO A 89 -6.70 -6.99 -4.09
N LEU A 90 -5.99 -7.52 -5.05
CA LEU A 90 -5.29 -6.74 -6.08
C LEU A 90 -6.21 -6.40 -7.25
N ARG A 91 -7.47 -6.77 -7.17
CA ARG A 91 -8.45 -6.15 -8.03
C ARG A 91 -8.47 -4.67 -7.70
N ASP A 92 -8.21 -3.98 -8.68
CA ASP A 92 -8.57 -2.67 -9.01
C ASP A 92 -9.33 -1.87 -7.94
N VAL A 93 -8.62 -0.98 -7.31
CA VAL A 93 -9.18 0.08 -6.47
C VAL A 93 -9.97 1.08 -7.31
N ASN A 94 -9.69 1.09 -8.54
CA ASN A 94 -10.34 1.84 -9.58
C ASN A 94 -10.85 0.80 -10.56
N GLU A 95 -12.14 0.68 -10.78
CA GLU A 95 -12.74 -0.18 -11.80
C GLU A 95 -12.06 -0.07 -13.18
N GLN A 96 -11.10 0.82 -13.32
CA GLN A 96 -10.30 1.11 -14.50
C GLN A 96 -8.86 0.55 -14.45
N ALA A 97 -8.35 0.12 -13.32
CA ALA A 97 -6.98 -0.34 -13.19
C ALA A 97 -6.93 -1.84 -12.91
N GLU A 98 -7.04 -2.66 -13.91
CA GLU A 98 -6.78 -4.10 -13.82
C GLU A 98 -5.30 -4.41 -13.50
N SER A 99 -4.50 -3.41 -13.09
CA SER A 99 -3.06 -3.55 -13.00
C SER A 99 -2.42 -2.48 -12.11
N TRP A 100 -1.14 -2.60 -11.92
CA TRP A 100 -0.31 -1.58 -11.32
C TRP A 100 -0.42 -0.25 -12.07
N LEU A 101 -0.60 0.84 -11.34
CA LEU A 101 -0.59 2.18 -11.89
C LEU A 101 0.79 2.81 -11.74
N ASP A 102 1.20 3.55 -12.73
CA ASP A 102 2.42 4.36 -12.65
C ASP A 102 2.24 5.49 -11.63
N ALA A 103 3.30 5.79 -10.90
CA ALA A 103 3.32 6.87 -9.92
C ALA A 103 3.39 8.23 -10.61
N THR A 104 2.31 8.64 -11.22
CA THR A 104 2.14 9.95 -11.86
C THR A 104 1.35 10.90 -10.96
N ALA A 105 1.40 12.20 -11.27
CA ALA A 105 0.62 13.19 -10.54
C ALA A 105 -0.89 12.90 -10.64
N ASP A 106 -1.37 12.44 -11.79
CA ASP A 106 -2.79 12.11 -12.00
C ASP A 106 -3.22 10.89 -11.16
N ASN A 107 -2.35 9.91 -11.02
CA ASN A 107 -2.63 8.72 -10.22
C ASN A 107 -2.39 8.92 -8.72
N SER A 108 -1.66 9.96 -8.32
CA SER A 108 -1.29 10.19 -6.92
C SER A 108 -2.48 10.36 -5.97
N GLN A 109 -3.62 10.81 -6.50
CA GLN A 109 -4.86 10.96 -5.74
C GLN A 109 -5.50 9.61 -5.33
N HIS A 110 -5.05 8.49 -5.88
CA HIS A 110 -5.59 7.17 -5.59
C HIS A 110 -4.81 6.43 -4.51
N PHE A 111 -3.65 6.95 -4.10
CA PHE A 111 -2.72 6.23 -3.23
C PHE A 111 -2.33 7.01 -1.98
N SER A 112 -1.97 6.25 -0.96
CA SER A 112 -1.38 6.76 0.28
C SER A 112 -0.33 7.83 0.02
N TYR A 113 -0.55 9.02 0.56
CA TYR A 113 0.44 10.10 0.48
C TYR A 113 1.72 9.75 1.25
N LEU A 114 1.59 9.12 2.41
CA LEU A 114 2.73 8.68 3.20
C LEU A 114 3.58 7.64 2.45
N ALA A 115 2.94 6.68 1.81
CA ALA A 115 3.64 5.68 1.00
C ALA A 115 4.32 6.30 -0.23
N GLN A 116 3.71 7.30 -0.84
CA GLN A 116 4.31 8.07 -1.93
C GLN A 116 5.58 8.79 -1.45
N GLN A 117 5.54 9.45 -0.28
CA GLN A 117 6.71 10.12 0.27
C GLN A 117 7.84 9.14 0.58
N PHE A 118 7.51 7.98 1.14
CA PHE A 118 8.48 6.92 1.34
C PHE A 118 9.11 6.46 0.02
N ALA A 119 8.29 6.15 -0.98
CA ALA A 119 8.77 5.71 -2.28
C ALA A 119 9.67 6.75 -2.96
N MET A 120 9.32 8.03 -2.86
CA MET A 120 10.10 9.14 -3.41
C MET A 120 11.49 9.22 -2.77
N GLN A 121 11.58 9.11 -1.44
CA GLN A 121 12.85 9.12 -0.74
C GLN A 121 13.69 7.89 -1.09
N LEU A 122 13.06 6.73 -1.16
CA LEU A 122 13.73 5.49 -1.53
C LEU A 122 14.25 5.54 -2.97
N ARG A 123 13.46 6.05 -3.91
CA ARG A 123 13.88 6.26 -5.31
C ARG A 123 15.03 7.24 -5.43
N ALA A 124 15.03 8.32 -4.63
CA ALA A 124 16.15 9.26 -4.60
C ALA A 124 17.45 8.60 -4.12
N ALA A 125 17.36 7.73 -3.11
CA ALA A 125 18.50 6.99 -2.58
C ALA A 125 18.98 5.86 -3.51
N HIS A 126 18.04 5.22 -4.23
CA HIS A 126 18.29 4.06 -5.10
C HIS A 126 17.70 4.28 -6.50
N PRO A 127 18.25 5.20 -7.30
CA PRO A 127 17.65 5.63 -8.56
C PRO A 127 17.56 4.56 -9.64
N ASN A 128 18.28 3.44 -9.49
CA ASN A 128 18.29 2.33 -10.44
C ASN A 128 17.36 1.16 -10.07
N VAL A 129 16.56 1.32 -9.00
CA VAL A 129 15.67 0.27 -8.51
C VAL A 129 14.23 0.75 -8.62
N PRO A 130 13.36 0.11 -9.42
CA PRO A 130 11.94 0.39 -9.39
C PRO A 130 11.35 0.12 -8.01
N VAL A 131 10.34 0.90 -7.62
CA VAL A 131 9.63 0.72 -6.35
C VAL A 131 8.16 0.45 -6.62
N GLY A 132 7.64 -0.61 -6.03
CA GLY A 132 6.23 -0.93 -6.03
C GLY A 132 5.62 -0.75 -4.65
N ILE A 133 4.41 -0.23 -4.58
CA ILE A 133 3.64 -0.13 -3.33
C ILE A 133 2.31 -0.88 -3.52
N ILE A 134 2.04 -1.81 -2.61
CA ILE A 134 0.73 -2.44 -2.48
C ILE A 134 0.03 -1.82 -1.28
N GLN A 135 -1.01 -1.04 -1.52
CA GLN A 135 -1.76 -0.40 -0.45
C GLN A 135 -2.86 -1.33 0.05
N THR A 136 -2.80 -1.67 1.33
CA THR A 136 -3.79 -2.51 2.02
C THR A 136 -4.45 -1.79 3.20
N ALA A 137 -4.13 -0.53 3.40
CA ALA A 137 -4.66 0.29 4.47
C ALA A 137 -6.17 0.52 4.30
N TRP A 138 -6.88 0.59 5.43
CA TRP A 138 -8.31 0.84 5.46
C TRP A 138 -8.72 1.71 6.65
N GLY A 139 -9.38 2.82 6.39
CA GLY A 139 -9.80 3.79 7.39
C GLY A 139 -10.73 3.21 8.45
N GLY A 140 -10.61 3.69 9.69
CA GLY A 140 -11.46 3.28 10.80
C GLY A 140 -11.25 1.85 11.31
N THR A 141 -10.22 1.15 10.85
CA THR A 141 -10.01 -0.25 11.25
C THR A 141 -9.09 -0.37 12.47
N PRO A 142 -9.48 -1.18 13.48
CA PRO A 142 -8.61 -1.58 14.58
C PRO A 142 -7.62 -2.67 14.13
N ILE A 143 -6.53 -2.82 14.87
CA ILE A 143 -5.47 -3.80 14.55
C ILE A 143 -6.00 -5.24 14.43
N ARG A 144 -7.04 -5.62 15.18
CA ARG A 144 -7.65 -6.95 15.09
C ARG A 144 -8.19 -7.31 13.70
N ASN A 145 -8.49 -6.31 12.86
CA ASN A 145 -8.92 -6.55 11.48
C ASN A 145 -7.76 -6.94 10.56
N HIS A 146 -6.55 -6.60 10.94
CA HIS A 146 -5.33 -6.82 10.16
C HIS A 146 -4.55 -8.09 10.53
N VAL A 147 -4.97 -8.78 11.58
CA VAL A 147 -4.40 -10.09 11.96
C VAL A 147 -5.28 -11.23 11.47
N LYS A 148 -4.74 -12.45 11.45
CA LYS A 148 -5.46 -13.66 10.98
C LYS A 148 -6.80 -13.82 11.70
N GLY A 149 -7.85 -13.96 10.93
CA GLY A 149 -9.23 -13.96 11.39
C GLY A 149 -9.94 -12.62 11.21
N GLY A 150 -9.23 -11.54 10.95
CA GLY A 150 -9.80 -10.24 10.63
C GLY A 150 -10.07 -10.06 9.13
N SER A 151 -10.99 -9.15 8.80
CA SER A 151 -11.44 -8.91 7.42
C SER A 151 -10.33 -8.38 6.52
N ILE A 152 -9.52 -7.43 7.01
CA ILE A 152 -8.41 -6.89 6.22
C ILE A 152 -7.35 -7.96 5.96
N TYR A 153 -7.02 -8.78 6.97
CA TYR A 153 -6.11 -9.89 6.76
C TYR A 153 -6.63 -10.85 5.68
N ALA A 154 -7.88 -11.27 5.79
CA ALA A 154 -8.47 -12.24 4.88
C ALA A 154 -8.54 -11.74 3.42
N ASN A 155 -8.90 -10.46 3.24
CA ASN A 155 -9.15 -9.89 1.92
C ASN A 155 -7.93 -9.22 1.29
N HIS A 156 -6.99 -8.71 2.09
CA HIS A 156 -5.92 -7.86 1.60
C HIS A 156 -4.51 -8.42 1.83
N ILE A 157 -4.35 -9.36 2.76
CA ILE A 157 -3.04 -9.91 3.10
C ILE A 157 -2.91 -11.39 2.72
N ALA A 158 -3.88 -12.21 3.12
CA ALA A 158 -3.81 -13.65 2.85
C ALA A 158 -3.70 -14.00 1.34
N PRO A 159 -4.37 -13.29 0.42
CA PRO A 159 -4.21 -13.55 -1.01
C PRO A 159 -2.82 -13.20 -1.58
N LEU A 160 -2.01 -12.47 -0.81
CA LEU A 160 -0.62 -12.16 -1.18
C LEU A 160 0.37 -13.22 -0.68
N GLU A 161 -0.12 -14.34 -0.15
CA GLU A 161 0.75 -15.41 0.33
C GLU A 161 1.72 -15.87 -0.76
N GLY A 162 2.99 -15.90 -0.39
CA GLY A 162 4.06 -16.24 -1.33
C GLY A 162 4.56 -15.08 -2.21
N PHE A 163 3.94 -13.90 -2.10
CA PHE A 163 4.46 -12.71 -2.74
C PHE A 163 5.58 -12.12 -1.87
N HIS A 164 6.78 -12.02 -2.43
CA HIS A 164 7.93 -11.49 -1.71
C HIS A 164 7.91 -9.97 -1.70
N VAL A 165 7.99 -9.38 -0.51
CA VAL A 165 8.08 -7.93 -0.33
C VAL A 165 9.36 -7.53 0.40
N ALA A 166 9.84 -6.33 0.12
CA ALA A 166 11.01 -5.77 0.79
C ALA A 166 10.69 -5.29 2.21
N GLY A 167 9.44 -4.92 2.48
CA GLY A 167 9.02 -4.50 3.79
C GLY A 167 7.55 -4.09 3.89
N VAL A 168 7.14 -3.75 5.10
CA VAL A 168 5.79 -3.29 5.41
C VAL A 168 5.88 -1.92 6.09
N LEU A 169 5.18 -0.96 5.54
CA LEU A 169 4.93 0.34 6.14
C LEU A 169 3.65 0.23 6.95
N TRP A 170 3.71 0.53 8.24
CA TRP A 170 2.57 0.42 9.13
C TRP A 170 2.24 1.73 9.82
N TYR A 171 1.00 2.20 9.65
CA TYR A 171 0.49 3.33 10.38
C TYR A 171 -0.94 3.09 10.84
N GLN A 172 -1.08 2.68 12.11
CA GLN A 172 -2.35 2.35 12.73
C GLN A 172 -2.20 2.51 14.26
N GLY A 173 -3.29 2.51 15.01
CA GLY A 173 -3.30 2.62 16.46
C GLY A 173 -4.35 3.62 16.97
N CYS A 174 -4.72 4.62 16.17
CA CYS A 174 -5.69 5.63 16.58
C CYS A 174 -7.05 5.01 16.95
N ASN A 175 -7.49 3.99 16.22
CA ASN A 175 -8.75 3.32 16.52
C ASN A 175 -8.67 2.53 17.83
N ASP A 176 -7.55 1.87 18.08
CA ASP A 176 -7.36 1.04 19.28
C ASP A 176 -7.08 1.87 20.54
N SER A 177 -6.55 3.07 20.40
CA SER A 177 -6.28 3.98 21.52
C SER A 177 -7.56 4.62 22.12
N ALA A 178 -8.68 4.54 21.43
CA ALA A 178 -9.94 5.09 21.89
C ALA A 178 -10.55 4.34 23.10
N ASN A 179 -10.07 3.15 23.41
CA ASN A 179 -10.55 2.31 24.50
C ASN A 179 -9.36 1.66 25.24
N GLU A 180 -9.37 1.72 26.56
CA GLU A 180 -8.29 1.19 27.40
C GLU A 180 -8.02 -0.31 27.15
N ALA A 181 -9.05 -1.12 27.02
CA ALA A 181 -8.88 -2.56 26.80
C ALA A 181 -8.19 -2.87 25.46
N THR A 182 -8.55 -2.13 24.39
CA THR A 182 -7.94 -2.27 23.07
C THR A 182 -6.52 -1.72 23.06
N ALA A 183 -6.28 -0.61 23.74
CA ALA A 183 -4.95 -0.02 23.89
C ALA A 183 -3.98 -0.98 24.62
N LEU A 184 -4.42 -1.60 25.72
CA LEU A 184 -3.63 -2.58 26.48
C LEU A 184 -3.36 -3.86 25.68
N ALA A 185 -4.27 -4.26 24.79
CA ALA A 185 -4.10 -5.44 23.95
C ALA A 185 -3.20 -5.19 22.72
N TYR A 186 -2.90 -3.93 22.41
CA TYR A 186 -2.25 -3.55 21.16
C TYR A 186 -0.86 -4.16 20.97
N GLU A 187 -0.04 -4.23 22.02
CA GLU A 187 1.30 -4.80 21.96
C GLU A 187 1.27 -6.28 21.53
N SER A 188 0.37 -7.07 22.13
CA SER A 188 0.24 -8.48 21.79
C SER A 188 -0.29 -8.70 20.37
N GLN A 189 -1.22 -7.85 19.93
CA GLN A 189 -1.76 -7.91 18.59
C GLN A 189 -0.74 -7.44 17.54
N MET A 190 0.07 -6.44 17.85
CA MET A 190 1.17 -6.00 16.98
C MET A 190 2.23 -7.10 16.83
N THR A 191 2.58 -7.76 17.91
CA THR A 191 3.48 -8.92 17.88
C THR A 191 2.93 -10.03 16.98
N SER A 192 1.64 -10.33 17.11
CA SER A 192 0.94 -11.31 16.26
C SER A 192 0.95 -10.89 14.80
N LEU A 193 0.66 -9.63 14.51
CA LEU A 193 0.66 -9.07 13.16
C LEU A 193 2.05 -9.23 12.51
N ILE A 194 3.10 -8.78 13.18
CA ILE A 194 4.47 -8.88 12.67
C ILE A 194 4.84 -10.34 12.35
N ASN A 195 4.54 -11.26 13.25
CA ASN A 195 4.84 -12.66 13.05
C ASN A 195 4.05 -13.27 11.89
N GLN A 196 2.76 -12.91 11.76
CA GLN A 196 1.91 -13.38 10.68
C GLN A 196 2.35 -12.83 9.33
N TYR A 197 2.65 -11.54 9.25
CA TYR A 197 3.11 -10.92 8.01
C TYR A 197 4.46 -11.49 7.56
N ARG A 198 5.38 -11.73 8.48
CA ARG A 198 6.65 -12.41 8.18
C ARG A 198 6.47 -13.84 7.69
N ALA A 199 5.37 -14.49 8.07
CA ALA A 199 5.05 -15.84 7.59
C ALA A 199 4.36 -15.84 6.22
N VAL A 200 3.68 -14.74 5.87
CA VAL A 200 3.01 -14.58 4.56
C VAL A 200 4.01 -14.15 3.50
N PHE A 201 4.89 -13.23 3.81
CA PHE A 201 5.85 -12.58 2.92
C PHE A 201 7.27 -13.09 3.12
#